data_fa7b4d5b2ded62a281e32c298dfd0643
#
_entry.id   fa7b4d5b2ded62a281e32c298dfd0643
#
_cell.length_a   1.000
_cell.length_b   1.000
_cell.length_c   1.000
_cell.angle_alpha   90.00
_cell.angle_beta   90.00
_cell.angle_gamma   90.00
#
_symmetry.space_group_name_H-M   'P 1'
#
loop_
_entity.id
_entity.type
_entity.pdbx_description
1 polymer ?
#
loop_
_entity_poly.entity_id
_entity_poly.type
_entity_poly.pdbx_seq_one_letter_code
_entity_poly.pdbx_strand_id
1 'polypeptide(L)'
;MDLSPSQQDIVTTNINVSASLSITAVIGTLVLIRWLRFENKFLIYIKLLLLSDLGYAICSIAARNMDKKVANDTLCSVMMATSSFFSINSIYWALSFAINTYLVIVKDKDNVDSFFKKHVIAALSLSLAIALIPITFGGYGVSYISGCGINKELSLTTGAFIRLGLQYVPIVSAAGISAILYRLSILKLARDKRSRAFEQEIRGFARQFVPYQLVPFVCGFPGLVGEIIQITKSGEITFFLVLLSNFAFRFQGFLNSLIYGLSRGVRESVRLRIRGEVPSDGVRLSIAKLETLRNNSADDREEIFRIDSRLL
;
A
#
# COMPACT_ATOMS: atom_id res chain seq x y z
N MET A 1 -14.60 14.31 22.69
CA MET A 1 -15.70 14.67 21.76
C MET A 1 -16.76 13.58 21.87
N ASP A 2 -17.86 13.90 22.50
CA ASP A 2 -18.99 12.97 22.58
C ASP A 2 -19.87 13.22 21.35
N LEU A 3 -19.82 12.29 20.39
CA LEU A 3 -20.68 12.34 19.23
C LEU A 3 -22.12 12.03 19.64
N SER A 4 -23.08 12.80 19.09
CA SER A 4 -24.50 12.47 19.25
C SER A 4 -24.80 11.09 18.65
N PRO A 5 -25.87 10.39 19.09
CA PRO A 5 -26.26 9.10 18.52
C PRO A 5 -26.40 9.14 17.00
N SER A 6 -26.99 10.19 16.44
CA SER A 6 -27.13 10.37 14.99
C SER A 6 -25.76 10.53 14.28
N GLN A 7 -24.80 11.20 14.87
CA GLN A 7 -23.44 11.33 14.35
C GLN A 7 -22.69 9.98 14.39
N GLN A 8 -22.89 9.17 15.44
CA GLN A 8 -22.33 7.83 15.53
C GLN A 8 -22.86 6.91 14.41
N ASP A 9 -24.16 7.01 14.12
CA ASP A 9 -24.78 6.25 13.02
C ASP A 9 -24.23 6.67 11.65
N ILE A 10 -24.06 7.98 11.42
CA ILE A 10 -23.45 8.48 10.17
C ILE A 10 -22.02 7.96 10.02
N VAL A 11 -21.20 8.00 11.08
CA VAL A 11 -19.83 7.46 11.03
C VAL A 11 -19.83 5.96 10.77
N THR A 12 -20.72 5.21 11.41
CA THR A 12 -20.86 3.75 11.21
C THR A 12 -21.24 3.43 9.77
N THR A 13 -22.24 4.10 9.24
CA THR A 13 -22.68 3.94 7.84
C THR A 13 -21.55 4.26 6.87
N ASN A 14 -20.83 5.36 7.10
CA ASN A 14 -19.69 5.78 6.29
C ASN A 14 -18.58 4.69 6.25
N ILE A 15 -18.25 4.12 7.41
CA ILE A 15 -17.28 3.04 7.54
C ILE A 15 -17.74 1.79 6.77
N ASN A 16 -19.00 1.38 6.95
CA ASN A 16 -19.54 0.20 6.30
C ASN A 16 -19.56 0.37 4.77
N VAL A 17 -19.97 1.53 4.26
CA VAL A 17 -19.99 1.82 2.82
C VAL A 17 -18.58 1.80 2.24
N SER A 18 -17.64 2.55 2.83
CA SER A 18 -16.27 2.65 2.31
C SER A 18 -15.52 1.32 2.35
N ALA A 19 -15.67 0.54 3.43
CA ALA A 19 -15.07 -0.76 3.55
C ALA A 19 -15.71 -1.80 2.61
N SER A 20 -17.03 -1.77 2.42
CA SER A 20 -17.72 -2.65 1.46
C SER A 20 -17.30 -2.38 0.02
N LEU A 21 -17.14 -1.12 -0.36
CA LEU A 21 -16.60 -0.74 -1.66
C LEU A 21 -15.16 -1.28 -1.85
N SER A 22 -14.32 -1.16 -0.83
CA SER A 22 -12.96 -1.72 -0.85
C SER A 22 -12.97 -3.24 -0.99
N ILE A 23 -13.78 -3.95 -0.20
CA ILE A 23 -13.90 -5.42 -0.27
C ILE A 23 -14.31 -5.85 -1.67
N THR A 24 -15.35 -5.25 -2.22
CA THR A 24 -15.86 -5.58 -3.56
C THR A 24 -14.80 -5.33 -4.65
N ALA A 25 -14.13 -4.18 -4.61
CA ALA A 25 -13.09 -3.82 -5.57
C ALA A 25 -11.87 -4.75 -5.47
N VAL A 26 -11.42 -5.06 -4.25
CA VAL A 26 -10.27 -5.95 -4.03
C VAL A 26 -10.58 -7.36 -4.50
N ILE A 27 -11.74 -7.92 -4.15
CA ILE A 27 -12.16 -9.26 -4.61
C ILE A 27 -12.24 -9.28 -6.14
N GLY A 28 -12.90 -8.29 -6.75
CA GLY A 28 -12.97 -8.17 -8.21
C GLY A 28 -11.60 -8.12 -8.87
N THR A 29 -10.66 -7.38 -8.28
CA THR A 29 -9.29 -7.28 -8.78
C THR A 29 -8.52 -8.60 -8.62
N LEU A 30 -8.65 -9.31 -7.50
CA LEU A 30 -8.01 -10.62 -7.30
C LEU A 30 -8.56 -11.67 -8.28
N VAL A 31 -9.88 -11.65 -8.55
CA VAL A 31 -10.52 -12.50 -9.58
C VAL A 31 -9.98 -12.13 -10.97
N LEU A 32 -9.87 -10.85 -11.30
CA LEU A 32 -9.32 -10.37 -12.56
C LEU A 32 -7.86 -10.84 -12.75
N ILE A 33 -7.02 -10.71 -11.72
CA ILE A 33 -5.65 -11.20 -11.73
C ILE A 33 -5.59 -12.70 -12.04
N ARG A 34 -6.45 -13.50 -11.39
CA ARG A 34 -6.52 -14.95 -11.62
C ARG A 34 -7.02 -15.28 -13.03
N TRP A 35 -8.03 -14.55 -13.51
CA TRP A 35 -8.58 -14.74 -14.85
C TRP A 35 -7.57 -14.44 -15.94
N LEU A 36 -6.76 -13.38 -15.80
CA LEU A 36 -5.72 -13.01 -16.76
C LEU A 36 -4.51 -13.95 -16.75
N ARG A 37 -4.39 -14.82 -15.74
CA ARG A 37 -3.27 -15.79 -15.59
C ARG A 37 -1.89 -15.13 -15.66
N PHE A 38 -1.76 -13.92 -15.16
CA PHE A 38 -0.46 -13.28 -15.10
C PHE A 38 0.50 -14.00 -14.14
N GLU A 39 1.65 -14.40 -14.65
CA GLU A 39 2.77 -14.93 -13.88
C GLU A 39 3.90 -13.89 -13.83
N ASN A 40 3.75 -12.87 -13.04
CA ASN A 40 4.79 -11.86 -12.83
C ASN A 40 5.17 -11.82 -11.34
N LYS A 41 6.48 -11.83 -11.07
CA LYS A 41 7.00 -11.75 -9.69
C LYS A 41 6.52 -10.53 -8.93
N PHE A 42 6.39 -9.38 -9.60
CA PHE A 42 5.85 -8.16 -9.00
C PHE A 42 4.37 -8.28 -8.62
N LEU A 43 3.62 -9.14 -9.29
CA LEU A 43 2.20 -9.35 -9.03
C LEU A 43 1.94 -9.94 -7.64
N ILE A 44 2.91 -10.67 -7.07
CA ILE A 44 2.77 -11.23 -5.73
C ILE A 44 2.71 -10.10 -4.68
N TYR A 45 3.49 -9.03 -4.86
CA TYR A 45 3.43 -7.86 -3.96
C TYR A 45 2.08 -7.15 -4.05
N ILE A 46 1.51 -7.01 -5.26
CA ILE A 46 0.17 -6.45 -5.46
C ILE A 46 -0.88 -7.33 -4.79
N LYS A 47 -0.81 -8.65 -4.94
CA LYS A 47 -1.73 -9.56 -4.26
C LYS A 47 -1.63 -9.42 -2.74
N LEU A 48 -0.43 -9.33 -2.17
CA LEU A 48 -0.21 -9.18 -0.74
C LEU A 48 -0.71 -7.82 -0.23
N LEU A 49 -0.50 -6.74 -1.00
CA LEU A 49 -1.07 -5.43 -0.72
C LEU A 49 -2.60 -5.50 -0.67
N LEU A 50 -3.23 -6.05 -1.71
CA LEU A 50 -4.69 -6.17 -1.81
C LEU A 50 -5.27 -7.09 -0.71
N LEU A 51 -4.60 -8.19 -0.37
CA LEU A 51 -5.00 -9.06 0.73
C LEU A 51 -4.92 -8.35 2.09
N SER A 52 -3.93 -7.49 2.27
CA SER A 52 -3.81 -6.66 3.48
C SER A 52 -4.94 -5.62 3.55
N ASP A 53 -5.26 -4.95 2.44
CA ASP A 53 -6.37 -4.01 2.36
C ASP A 53 -7.73 -4.71 2.61
N LEU A 54 -7.89 -5.94 2.09
CA LEU A 54 -9.07 -6.77 2.34
C LEU A 54 -9.23 -7.11 3.83
N GLY A 55 -8.14 -7.59 4.45
CA GLY A 55 -8.12 -7.92 5.88
C GLY A 55 -8.46 -6.68 6.74
N TYR A 56 -7.86 -5.52 6.41
CA TYR A 56 -8.17 -4.27 7.08
C TYR A 56 -9.64 -3.86 6.96
N ALA A 57 -10.22 -3.94 5.77
CA ALA A 57 -11.61 -3.58 5.54
C ALA A 57 -12.59 -4.50 6.29
N ILE A 58 -12.35 -5.83 6.27
CA ILE A 58 -13.15 -6.82 7.01
C ILE A 58 -13.07 -6.56 8.51
N CYS A 59 -11.87 -6.40 9.07
CA CYS A 59 -11.68 -6.11 10.49
C CYS A 59 -12.34 -4.79 10.89
N SER A 60 -12.31 -3.78 10.02
CA SER A 60 -12.94 -2.48 10.27
C SER A 60 -14.45 -2.58 10.39
N ILE A 61 -15.12 -3.35 9.52
CA ILE A 61 -16.56 -3.61 9.61
C ILE A 61 -16.88 -4.40 10.87
N ALA A 62 -16.14 -5.48 11.14
CA ALA A 62 -16.38 -6.34 12.28
C ALA A 62 -16.21 -5.56 13.61
N ALA A 63 -15.12 -4.82 13.75
CA ALA A 63 -14.85 -4.02 14.94
C ALA A 63 -15.92 -2.94 15.18
N ARG A 64 -16.50 -2.40 14.12
CA ARG A 64 -17.48 -1.32 14.20
C ARG A 64 -18.89 -1.80 14.52
N ASN A 65 -19.30 -2.92 13.93
CA ASN A 65 -20.65 -3.46 14.10
C ASN A 65 -20.74 -4.41 15.31
N MET A 66 -19.70 -4.52 16.13
CA MET A 66 -19.75 -5.33 17.34
C MET A 66 -20.77 -4.76 18.33
N ASP A 67 -21.69 -5.60 18.76
CA ASP A 67 -22.67 -5.21 19.78
C ASP A 67 -21.95 -4.80 21.08
N LYS A 68 -22.31 -3.64 21.63
CA LYS A 68 -21.75 -3.13 22.89
C LYS A 68 -21.92 -4.09 24.07
N LYS A 69 -22.91 -4.99 23.99
CA LYS A 69 -23.14 -6.03 25.02
C LYS A 69 -22.13 -7.17 24.96
N VAL A 70 -21.57 -7.43 23.77
CA VAL A 70 -20.59 -8.49 23.52
C VAL A 70 -19.18 -7.92 23.54
N ALA A 71 -19.04 -6.63 23.23
CA ALA A 71 -17.75 -5.94 23.20
C ALA A 71 -17.15 -5.92 24.63
N ASN A 72 -16.04 -6.62 24.79
CA ASN A 72 -15.17 -6.51 25.95
C ASN A 72 -13.78 -6.04 25.50
N ASP A 73 -12.97 -5.56 26.45
CA ASP A 73 -11.66 -4.99 26.12
C ASP A 73 -10.72 -6.00 25.48
N THR A 74 -10.79 -7.27 25.86
CA THR A 74 -9.96 -8.34 25.26
C THR A 74 -10.30 -8.55 23.80
N LEU A 75 -11.60 -8.70 23.48
CA LEU A 75 -12.06 -8.91 22.11
C LEU A 75 -11.77 -7.70 21.25
N CYS A 76 -12.01 -6.49 21.77
CA CYS A 76 -11.65 -5.24 21.11
C CYS A 76 -10.15 -5.13 20.87
N SER A 77 -9.30 -5.53 21.82
CA SER A 77 -7.85 -5.52 21.66
C SER A 77 -7.39 -6.43 20.52
N VAL A 78 -7.93 -7.64 20.45
CA VAL A 78 -7.63 -8.59 19.36
C VAL A 78 -8.07 -8.03 18.01
N MET A 79 -9.30 -7.52 17.92
CA MET A 79 -9.83 -6.96 16.65
C MET A 79 -9.03 -5.76 16.18
N MET A 80 -8.68 -4.84 17.09
CA MET A 80 -7.92 -3.65 16.75
C MET A 80 -6.46 -3.97 16.40
N ALA A 81 -5.82 -4.89 17.13
CA ALA A 81 -4.48 -5.35 16.78
C ALA A 81 -4.46 -6.01 15.40
N THR A 82 -5.44 -6.85 15.09
CA THR A 82 -5.58 -7.49 13.76
C THR A 82 -5.78 -6.44 12.67
N SER A 83 -6.64 -5.45 12.90
CA SER A 83 -6.87 -4.33 11.97
C SER A 83 -5.59 -3.53 11.75
N SER A 84 -4.88 -3.17 12.82
CA SER A 84 -3.61 -2.44 12.77
C SER A 84 -2.52 -3.25 12.04
N PHE A 85 -2.45 -4.55 12.28
CA PHE A 85 -1.54 -5.46 11.57
C PHE A 85 -1.75 -5.38 10.05
N PHE A 86 -2.98 -5.51 9.56
CA PHE A 86 -3.27 -5.44 8.13
C PHE A 86 -3.01 -4.04 7.55
N SER A 87 -3.33 -2.98 8.30
CA SER A 87 -3.06 -1.60 7.87
C SER A 87 -1.56 -1.35 7.67
N ILE A 88 -0.73 -1.70 8.66
CA ILE A 88 0.73 -1.53 8.58
C ILE A 88 1.33 -2.44 7.50
N ASN A 89 0.82 -3.66 7.38
CA ASN A 89 1.26 -4.60 6.36
C ASN A 89 1.01 -4.08 4.93
N SER A 90 -0.14 -3.44 4.69
CA SER A 90 -0.44 -2.77 3.41
C SER A 90 0.58 -1.65 3.09
N ILE A 91 0.89 -0.79 4.06
CA ILE A 91 1.90 0.28 3.91
C ILE A 91 3.28 -0.32 3.58
N TYR A 92 3.65 -1.41 4.25
CA TYR A 92 4.92 -2.08 4.01
C TYR A 92 5.00 -2.68 2.60
N TRP A 93 3.93 -3.30 2.11
CA TRP A 93 3.91 -3.83 0.74
C TRP A 93 4.01 -2.71 -0.30
N ALA A 94 3.36 -1.59 -0.07
CA ALA A 94 3.54 -0.41 -0.89
C ALA A 94 5.02 0.05 -0.90
N LEU A 95 5.68 0.18 0.26
CA LEU A 95 7.10 0.51 0.37
C LEU A 95 7.99 -0.52 -0.35
N SER A 96 7.66 -1.80 -0.27
CA SER A 96 8.41 -2.88 -0.93
C SER A 96 8.50 -2.71 -2.44
N PHE A 97 7.49 -2.11 -3.09
CA PHE A 97 7.57 -1.75 -4.50
C PHE A 97 8.67 -0.74 -4.78
N ALA A 98 8.79 0.32 -3.97
CA ALA A 98 9.83 1.33 -4.15
C ALA A 98 11.23 0.72 -3.94
N ILE A 99 11.38 -0.12 -2.93
CA ILE A 99 12.64 -0.81 -2.64
C ILE A 99 13.03 -1.72 -3.80
N ASN A 100 12.11 -2.56 -4.28
CA ASN A 100 12.42 -3.46 -5.40
C ASN A 100 12.71 -2.70 -6.70
N THR A 101 11.95 -1.64 -6.98
CA THR A 101 12.23 -0.76 -8.13
C THR A 101 13.63 -0.18 -8.05
N TYR A 102 14.03 0.32 -6.88
CA TYR A 102 15.37 0.83 -6.63
C TYR A 102 16.45 -0.25 -6.81
N LEU A 103 16.24 -1.46 -6.27
CA LEU A 103 17.21 -2.55 -6.38
C LEU A 103 17.43 -2.98 -7.83
N VAL A 104 16.37 -3.04 -8.64
CA VAL A 104 16.46 -3.39 -10.05
C VAL A 104 17.14 -2.28 -10.86
N ILE A 105 16.72 -1.02 -10.66
CA ILE A 105 17.20 0.10 -11.50
C ILE A 105 18.59 0.59 -11.08
N VAL A 106 18.82 0.77 -9.77
CA VAL A 106 20.03 1.43 -9.28
C VAL A 106 21.13 0.45 -8.94
N LYS A 107 20.76 -0.72 -8.40
CA LYS A 107 21.72 -1.75 -7.98
C LYS A 107 21.94 -2.84 -9.02
N ASP A 108 21.26 -2.78 -10.16
CA ASP A 108 21.31 -3.78 -11.25
C ASP A 108 21.14 -5.23 -10.73
N LYS A 109 20.28 -5.42 -9.70
CA LYS A 109 20.03 -6.73 -9.11
C LYS A 109 18.85 -7.41 -9.80
N ASP A 110 19.14 -8.43 -10.59
CA ASP A 110 18.12 -9.22 -11.32
C ASP A 110 17.37 -10.21 -10.43
N ASN A 111 17.99 -10.64 -9.34
CA ASN A 111 17.40 -11.65 -8.46
C ASN A 111 16.50 -11.05 -7.37
N VAL A 112 15.31 -10.63 -7.79
CA VAL A 112 14.26 -10.12 -6.89
C VAL A 112 13.77 -11.19 -5.89
N ASP A 113 13.89 -12.48 -6.26
CA ASP A 113 13.41 -13.60 -5.44
C ASP A 113 14.17 -13.75 -4.13
N SER A 114 15.48 -13.46 -4.13
CA SER A 114 16.29 -13.55 -2.91
C SER A 114 15.85 -12.54 -1.84
N PHE A 115 15.25 -11.42 -2.26
CA PHE A 115 14.76 -10.38 -1.38
C PHE A 115 13.31 -10.61 -0.94
N PHE A 116 12.51 -11.35 -1.72
CA PHE A 116 11.10 -11.59 -1.42
C PHE A 116 10.90 -12.21 -0.03
N LYS A 117 11.64 -13.26 0.31
CA LYS A 117 11.56 -13.89 1.64
C LYS A 117 11.88 -12.91 2.77
N LYS A 118 12.90 -12.07 2.57
CA LYS A 118 13.28 -11.03 3.54
C LYS A 118 12.18 -9.99 3.70
N HIS A 119 11.54 -9.57 2.60
CA HIS A 119 10.40 -8.65 2.64
C HIS A 119 9.20 -9.26 3.36
N VAL A 120 8.88 -10.55 3.13
CA VAL A 120 7.78 -11.24 3.83
C VAL A 120 8.04 -11.26 5.34
N ILE A 121 9.23 -11.69 5.76
CA ILE A 121 9.59 -11.75 7.18
C ILE A 121 9.53 -10.35 7.81
N ALA A 122 10.12 -9.35 7.16
CA ALA A 122 10.11 -7.98 7.66
C ALA A 122 8.69 -7.39 7.71
N ALA A 123 7.85 -7.62 6.70
CA ALA A 123 6.46 -7.19 6.69
C ALA A 123 5.69 -7.76 7.87
N LEU A 124 5.75 -9.09 8.05
CA LEU A 124 5.00 -9.76 9.09
C LEU A 124 5.50 -9.38 10.48
N SER A 125 6.83 -9.41 10.72
CA SER A 125 7.39 -9.10 12.03
C SER A 125 7.19 -7.64 12.44
N LEU A 126 7.42 -6.69 11.54
CA LEU A 126 7.25 -5.27 11.82
C LEU A 126 5.76 -4.92 12.05
N SER A 127 4.87 -5.42 11.17
CA SER A 127 3.43 -5.18 11.31
C SER A 127 2.89 -5.79 12.60
N LEU A 128 3.33 -7.00 12.96
CA LEU A 128 2.94 -7.65 14.21
C LEU A 128 3.45 -6.88 15.43
N ALA A 129 4.73 -6.50 15.44
CA ALA A 129 5.31 -5.74 16.54
C ALA A 129 4.55 -4.42 16.78
N ILE A 130 4.31 -3.63 15.74
CA ILE A 130 3.59 -2.36 15.84
C ILE A 130 2.14 -2.58 16.30
N ALA A 131 1.46 -3.61 15.79
CA ALA A 131 0.09 -3.92 16.15
C ALA A 131 -0.06 -4.37 17.61
N LEU A 132 0.94 -5.03 18.19
CA LEU A 132 0.91 -5.52 19.57
C LEU A 132 1.31 -4.47 20.62
N ILE A 133 2.08 -3.45 20.25
CA ILE A 133 2.51 -2.39 21.18
C ILE A 133 1.35 -1.81 22.01
N PRO A 134 0.19 -1.40 21.44
CA PRO A 134 -0.88 -0.82 22.25
C PRO A 134 -1.49 -1.78 23.25
N ILE A 135 -1.42 -3.10 23.03
CA ILE A 135 -1.94 -4.10 23.98
C ILE A 135 -1.18 -4.03 25.29
N THR A 136 0.13 -3.79 25.25
CA THR A 136 1.00 -3.79 26.45
C THR A 136 0.65 -2.73 27.51
N PHE A 137 -0.08 -1.69 27.10
CA PHE A 137 -0.50 -0.60 27.99
C PHE A 137 -2.03 -0.34 27.94
N GLY A 138 -2.82 -1.33 27.50
CA GLY A 138 -4.28 -1.20 27.44
C GLY A 138 -4.78 -0.15 26.45
N GLY A 139 -4.02 0.08 25.37
CA GLY A 139 -4.31 1.12 24.37
C GLY A 139 -5.52 0.83 23.50
N TYR A 140 -5.88 -0.44 23.34
CA TYR A 140 -7.10 -0.86 22.63
C TYR A 140 -8.20 -1.25 23.60
N GLY A 141 -9.43 -0.97 23.21
CA GLY A 141 -10.60 -1.27 24.04
C GLY A 141 -11.88 -0.78 23.39
N VAL A 142 -12.91 -0.62 24.20
CA VAL A 142 -14.18 -0.01 23.78
C VAL A 142 -13.97 1.48 23.55
N SER A 143 -14.33 1.97 22.37
CA SER A 143 -14.11 3.35 21.95
C SER A 143 -15.29 4.28 22.31
N TYR A 144 -15.02 5.58 22.44
CA TYR A 144 -16.05 6.63 22.57
C TYR A 144 -17.01 6.69 21.38
N ILE A 145 -16.50 6.43 20.18
CA ILE A 145 -17.28 6.66 18.95
C ILE A 145 -18.26 5.50 18.66
N SER A 146 -18.03 4.30 19.12
CA SER A 146 -18.77 3.03 19.11
C SER A 146 -17.88 1.85 18.68
N GLY A 147 -18.23 0.65 19.11
CA GLY A 147 -17.43 -0.55 18.81
C GLY A 147 -16.03 -0.49 19.40
N CYS A 148 -15.11 -1.20 18.75
CA CYS A 148 -13.72 -1.30 19.19
C CYS A 148 -12.85 -0.16 18.61
N GLY A 149 -11.86 0.29 19.38
CA GLY A 149 -10.96 1.36 18.97
C GLY A 149 -9.83 1.59 19.97
N ILE A 150 -9.35 2.82 20.06
CA ILE A 150 -8.51 3.24 21.18
C ILE A 150 -9.38 3.31 22.44
N ASN A 151 -8.86 2.74 23.52
CA ASN A 151 -9.57 2.62 24.78
C ASN A 151 -10.06 4.00 25.30
N LYS A 152 -11.34 4.10 25.62
CA LYS A 152 -11.97 5.31 26.13
C LYS A 152 -11.43 5.77 27.49
N GLU A 153 -10.80 4.87 28.26
CA GLU A 153 -10.18 5.19 29.54
C GLU A 153 -8.91 6.02 29.41
N LEU A 154 -8.31 6.03 28.22
CA LEU A 154 -7.16 6.88 27.91
C LEU A 154 -7.63 8.31 27.60
N SER A 155 -6.82 9.30 28.01
CA SER A 155 -7.09 10.68 27.61
C SER A 155 -7.11 10.80 26.08
N LEU A 156 -7.92 11.75 25.57
CA LEU A 156 -8.00 12.02 24.14
C LEU A 156 -6.63 12.33 23.53
N THR A 157 -5.80 13.09 24.25
CA THR A 157 -4.44 13.43 23.83
C THR A 157 -3.53 12.21 23.77
N THR A 158 -3.57 11.33 24.78
CA THR A 158 -2.81 10.06 24.78
C THR A 158 -3.24 9.17 23.60
N GLY A 159 -4.54 9.05 23.36
CA GLY A 159 -5.07 8.31 22.21
C GLY A 159 -4.59 8.87 20.87
N ALA A 160 -4.52 10.20 20.74
CA ALA A 160 -4.00 10.87 19.55
C ALA A 160 -2.49 10.58 19.34
N PHE A 161 -1.67 10.65 20.39
CA PHE A 161 -0.25 10.29 20.31
C PHE A 161 -0.03 8.83 19.92
N ILE A 162 -0.85 7.90 20.42
CA ILE A 162 -0.80 6.48 20.04
C ILE A 162 -1.07 6.32 18.54
N ARG A 163 -2.16 6.93 18.03
CA ARG A 163 -2.47 6.87 16.60
C ARG A 163 -1.40 7.54 15.75
N LEU A 164 -0.90 8.70 16.19
CA LEU A 164 0.16 9.41 15.49
C LEU A 164 1.43 8.51 15.35
N GLY A 165 1.88 7.92 16.45
CA GLY A 165 3.08 7.08 16.47
C GLY A 165 2.93 5.78 15.70
N LEU A 166 1.81 5.07 15.90
CA LEU A 166 1.65 3.72 15.37
C LEU A 166 1.08 3.66 13.96
N GLN A 167 0.39 4.69 13.51
CA GLN A 167 -0.25 4.71 12.20
C GLN A 167 0.35 5.75 11.27
N TYR A 168 0.43 7.02 11.68
CA TYR A 168 0.84 8.09 10.78
C TYR A 168 2.34 8.21 10.60
N VAL A 169 3.15 7.95 11.64
CA VAL A 169 4.61 7.93 11.50
C VAL A 169 5.06 6.86 10.50
N PRO A 170 4.58 5.59 10.52
CA PRO A 170 4.86 4.61 9.48
C PRO A 170 4.46 5.07 8.07
N ILE A 171 3.27 5.69 7.90
CA ILE A 171 2.79 6.18 6.60
C ILE A 171 3.73 7.26 6.05
N VAL A 172 4.03 8.29 6.85
CA VAL A 172 4.89 9.40 6.42
C VAL A 172 6.32 8.92 6.14
N SER A 173 6.86 8.05 7.00
CA SER A 173 8.18 7.47 6.81
C SER A 173 8.26 6.62 5.53
N ALA A 174 7.27 5.76 5.28
CA ALA A 174 7.21 4.95 4.07
C ALA A 174 7.09 5.82 2.81
N ALA A 175 6.25 6.85 2.84
CA ALA A 175 6.11 7.80 1.73
C ALA A 175 7.42 8.57 1.46
N GLY A 176 8.10 9.05 2.52
CA GLY A 176 9.38 9.76 2.41
C GLY A 176 10.48 8.87 1.84
N ILE A 177 10.64 7.66 2.38
CA ILE A 177 11.63 6.68 1.89
C ILE A 177 11.33 6.35 0.41
N SER A 178 10.07 6.09 0.07
CA SER A 178 9.68 5.80 -1.31
C SER A 178 9.99 6.93 -2.26
N ALA A 179 9.71 8.19 -1.87
CA ALA A 179 10.03 9.37 -2.68
C ALA A 179 11.54 9.49 -2.95
N ILE A 180 12.36 9.24 -1.92
CA ILE A 180 13.83 9.25 -2.05
C ILE A 180 14.28 8.14 -3.02
N LEU A 181 13.79 6.91 -2.85
CA LEU A 181 14.17 5.77 -3.69
C LEU A 181 13.76 5.98 -5.16
N TYR A 182 12.57 6.53 -5.41
CA TYR A 182 12.14 6.88 -6.77
C TYR A 182 12.99 8.00 -7.38
N ARG A 183 13.32 9.04 -6.61
CA ARG A 183 14.21 10.10 -7.06
C ARG A 183 15.57 9.54 -7.47
N LEU A 184 16.17 8.68 -6.64
CA LEU A 184 17.45 8.04 -6.95
C LEU A 184 17.36 7.17 -8.21
N SER A 185 16.27 6.44 -8.41
CA SER A 185 16.01 5.63 -9.59
C SER A 185 15.92 6.49 -10.86
N ILE A 186 15.19 7.61 -10.79
CA ILE A 186 15.08 8.55 -11.92
C ILE A 186 16.43 9.20 -12.25
N LEU A 187 17.20 9.62 -11.23
CA LEU A 187 18.53 10.21 -11.43
C LEU A 187 19.51 9.23 -12.07
N LYS A 188 19.48 7.96 -11.66
CA LYS A 188 20.31 6.91 -12.28
C LYS A 188 19.96 6.72 -13.75
N LEU A 189 18.67 6.63 -14.06
CA LEU A 189 18.17 6.50 -15.44
C LEU A 189 18.55 7.69 -16.33
N ALA A 190 18.52 8.92 -15.78
CA ALA A 190 18.90 10.12 -16.51
C ALA A 190 20.43 10.20 -16.80
N ARG A 191 21.24 9.54 -15.95
CA ARG A 191 22.71 9.48 -16.13
C ARG A 191 23.17 8.37 -17.07
N ASP A 192 22.44 7.25 -17.07
CA ASP A 192 22.76 6.13 -17.95
C ASP A 192 22.38 6.50 -19.38
N LYS A 193 23.38 6.58 -20.29
CA LYS A 193 23.20 6.80 -21.73
C LYS A 193 22.59 5.57 -22.45
N ARG A 194 21.76 4.79 -21.75
CA ARG A 194 21.04 3.64 -22.33
C ARG A 194 20.05 4.10 -23.38
N SER A 195 19.68 3.22 -24.30
CA SER A 195 18.78 3.58 -25.42
C SER A 195 17.50 4.27 -24.91
N ARG A 196 17.01 5.28 -25.66
CA ARG A 196 15.76 6.01 -25.33
C ARG A 196 14.56 5.07 -25.13
N ALA A 197 14.54 3.93 -25.82
CA ALA A 197 13.50 2.92 -25.67
C ALA A 197 13.50 2.30 -24.27
N PHE A 198 14.66 1.94 -23.73
CA PHE A 198 14.82 1.40 -22.37
C PHE A 198 14.41 2.43 -21.31
N GLU A 199 14.79 3.67 -21.49
CA GLU A 199 14.42 4.78 -20.59
C GLU A 199 12.90 5.00 -20.55
N GLN A 200 12.22 4.97 -21.70
CA GLN A 200 10.76 5.11 -21.78
C GLN A 200 10.03 3.96 -21.10
N GLU A 201 10.53 2.74 -21.24
CA GLU A 201 9.91 1.55 -20.64
C GLU A 201 10.03 1.55 -19.11
N ILE A 202 11.21 1.89 -18.57
CA ILE A 202 11.40 2.00 -17.12
C ILE A 202 10.64 3.20 -16.53
N ARG A 203 10.61 4.34 -17.22
CA ARG A 203 9.77 5.48 -16.79
C ARG A 203 8.29 5.09 -16.77
N GLY A 204 7.83 4.29 -17.74
CA GLY A 204 6.49 3.74 -17.77
C GLY A 204 6.21 2.85 -16.57
N PHE A 205 7.14 1.95 -16.26
CA PHE A 205 7.09 1.08 -15.09
C PHE A 205 7.07 1.87 -13.78
N ALA A 206 8.00 2.81 -13.58
CA ALA A 206 8.05 3.64 -12.38
C ALA A 206 6.74 4.45 -12.19
N ARG A 207 6.21 5.07 -13.26
CA ARG A 207 4.93 5.80 -13.21
C ARG A 207 3.75 4.93 -12.82
N GLN A 208 3.77 3.64 -13.13
CA GLN A 208 2.70 2.71 -12.77
C GLN A 208 2.67 2.43 -11.27
N PHE A 209 3.82 2.45 -10.58
CA PHE A 209 3.92 2.08 -9.16
C PHE A 209 3.88 3.26 -8.19
N VAL A 210 4.24 4.47 -8.64
CA VAL A 210 4.14 5.69 -7.81
C VAL A 210 2.76 5.89 -7.18
N PRO A 211 1.63 5.69 -7.89
CA PRO A 211 0.31 5.84 -7.29
C PRO A 211 0.07 4.96 -6.05
N TYR A 212 0.57 3.71 -6.02
CA TYR A 212 0.41 2.83 -4.85
C TYR A 212 1.07 3.37 -3.58
N GLN A 213 2.13 4.17 -3.74
CA GLN A 213 2.80 4.83 -2.62
C GLN A 213 2.02 6.03 -2.12
N LEU A 214 1.34 6.73 -3.04
CA LEU A 214 0.57 7.92 -2.72
C LEU A 214 -0.76 7.58 -2.04
N VAL A 215 -1.36 6.42 -2.33
CA VAL A 215 -2.67 6.04 -1.78
C VAL A 215 -2.67 6.04 -0.24
N PRO A 216 -1.78 5.33 0.48
CA PRO A 216 -1.75 5.36 1.94
C PRO A 216 -1.54 6.77 2.50
N PHE A 217 -0.70 7.58 1.84
CA PHE A 217 -0.44 8.95 2.25
C PHE A 217 -1.68 9.85 2.07
N VAL A 218 -2.30 9.83 0.90
CA VAL A 218 -3.50 10.63 0.59
C VAL A 218 -4.66 10.20 1.49
N CYS A 219 -4.86 8.90 1.68
CA CYS A 219 -5.90 8.37 2.56
C CYS A 219 -5.63 8.66 4.04
N GLY A 220 -4.37 8.71 4.45
CA GLY A 220 -3.95 9.00 5.83
C GLY A 220 -3.96 10.49 6.18
N PHE A 221 -3.82 11.36 5.18
CA PHE A 221 -3.65 12.80 5.40
C PHE A 221 -4.78 13.47 6.20
N PRO A 222 -6.07 13.23 5.91
CA PRO A 222 -7.15 13.83 6.71
C PRO A 222 -7.09 13.43 8.19
N GLY A 223 -6.73 12.18 8.47
CA GLY A 223 -6.60 11.69 9.82
C GLY A 223 -5.38 12.28 10.52
N LEU A 224 -4.24 12.41 9.85
CA LEU A 224 -3.05 13.07 10.38
C LEU A 224 -3.36 14.52 10.81
N VAL A 225 -4.06 15.26 9.96
CA VAL A 225 -4.51 16.64 10.28
C VAL A 225 -5.43 16.64 11.50
N GLY A 226 -6.37 15.69 11.57
CA GLY A 226 -7.27 15.53 12.71
C GLY A 226 -6.53 15.30 14.02
N GLU A 227 -5.53 14.38 14.03
CA GLU A 227 -4.73 14.11 15.25
C GLU A 227 -3.89 15.31 15.68
N ILE A 228 -3.30 16.04 14.73
CA ILE A 228 -2.54 17.28 15.05
C ILE A 228 -3.46 18.32 15.68
N ILE A 229 -4.66 18.55 15.13
CA ILE A 229 -5.63 19.47 15.71
C ILE A 229 -6.05 19.02 17.11
N GLN A 230 -6.28 17.71 17.31
CA GLN A 230 -6.66 17.18 18.61
C GLN A 230 -5.58 17.41 19.68
N ILE A 231 -4.30 17.29 19.32
CA ILE A 231 -3.18 17.53 20.23
C ILE A 231 -3.03 19.03 20.53
N THR A 232 -3.17 19.90 19.52
CA THR A 232 -2.89 21.33 19.65
C THR A 232 -4.04 22.14 20.22
N LYS A 233 -5.30 21.75 19.96
CA LYS A 233 -6.51 22.48 20.34
C LYS A 233 -7.35 21.79 21.42
N SER A 234 -6.73 20.95 22.25
CA SER A 234 -7.37 20.30 23.40
C SER A 234 -8.72 19.64 23.13
N GLY A 235 -8.85 18.97 21.96
CA GLY A 235 -9.96 18.06 21.68
C GLY A 235 -11.02 18.54 20.69
N GLU A 236 -10.88 19.71 20.09
CA GLU A 236 -11.80 20.17 19.05
C GLU A 236 -11.44 19.62 17.67
N ILE A 237 -11.86 18.38 17.38
CA ILE A 237 -11.86 17.89 16.00
C ILE A 237 -13.23 18.17 15.38
N THR A 238 -13.26 18.72 14.16
CA THR A 238 -14.51 18.85 13.43
C THR A 238 -15.05 17.48 13.03
N PHE A 239 -16.36 17.26 13.20
CA PHE A 239 -17.02 16.01 12.79
C PHE A 239 -16.70 15.61 11.35
N PHE A 240 -16.58 16.61 10.46
CA PHE A 240 -16.21 16.41 9.07
C PHE A 240 -14.84 15.72 8.89
N LEU A 241 -13.81 16.13 9.67
CA LEU A 241 -12.49 15.49 9.61
C LEU A 241 -12.51 14.05 10.09
N VAL A 242 -13.31 13.75 11.14
CA VAL A 242 -13.52 12.37 11.61
C VAL A 242 -14.15 11.53 10.50
N LEU A 243 -15.19 12.06 9.84
CA LEU A 243 -15.89 11.38 8.75
C LEU A 243 -14.99 11.14 7.55
N LEU A 244 -14.25 12.18 7.12
CA LEU A 244 -13.34 12.11 5.98
C LEU A 244 -12.18 11.14 6.23
N SER A 245 -11.58 11.18 7.41
CA SER A 245 -10.52 10.27 7.82
C SER A 245 -10.98 8.82 7.81
N ASN A 246 -12.13 8.56 8.44
CA ASN A 246 -12.70 7.20 8.47
C ASN A 246 -13.04 6.67 7.09
N PHE A 247 -13.56 7.51 6.20
CA PHE A 247 -13.82 7.16 4.81
C PHE A 247 -12.52 6.85 4.06
N ALA A 248 -11.58 7.78 4.06
CA ALA A 248 -10.37 7.72 3.26
C ALA A 248 -9.53 6.47 3.57
N PHE A 249 -9.30 6.18 4.86
CA PHE A 249 -8.54 5.01 5.25
C PHE A 249 -9.13 3.69 4.76
N ARG A 250 -10.46 3.55 4.83
CA ARG A 250 -11.14 2.30 4.43
C ARG A 250 -11.33 2.22 2.93
N PHE A 251 -11.29 3.36 2.25
CA PHE A 251 -11.39 3.44 0.80
C PHE A 251 -10.06 3.14 0.09
N GLN A 252 -8.96 2.98 0.85
CA GLN A 252 -7.63 2.70 0.33
C GLN A 252 -7.59 1.46 -0.58
N GLY A 253 -8.22 0.35 -0.18
CA GLY A 253 -8.26 -0.87 -0.97
C GLY A 253 -8.99 -0.69 -2.31
N PHE A 254 -10.04 0.13 -2.35
CA PHE A 254 -10.71 0.51 -3.59
C PHE A 254 -9.74 1.27 -4.52
N LEU A 255 -9.03 2.28 -4.00
CA LEU A 255 -8.07 3.06 -4.79
C LEU A 255 -6.93 2.19 -5.32
N ASN A 256 -6.37 1.31 -4.50
CA ASN A 256 -5.33 0.38 -4.93
C ASN A 256 -5.83 -0.55 -6.04
N SER A 257 -7.06 -1.05 -5.92
CA SER A 257 -7.72 -1.86 -6.94
C SER A 257 -7.95 -1.10 -8.24
N LEU A 258 -8.40 0.15 -8.14
CA LEU A 258 -8.62 1.03 -9.29
C LEU A 258 -7.32 1.32 -10.05
N ILE A 259 -6.24 1.66 -9.33
CA ILE A 259 -4.92 1.91 -9.91
C ILE A 259 -4.44 0.69 -10.68
N TYR A 260 -4.59 -0.53 -10.10
CA TYR A 260 -4.23 -1.76 -10.77
C TYR A 260 -5.07 -1.97 -12.04
N GLY A 261 -6.40 -1.89 -11.93
CA GLY A 261 -7.32 -2.12 -13.04
C GLY A 261 -7.14 -1.10 -14.18
N LEU A 262 -6.80 0.15 -13.85
CA LEU A 262 -6.54 1.22 -14.83
C LEU A 262 -5.13 1.14 -15.43
N SER A 263 -4.25 0.28 -14.94
CA SER A 263 -2.91 0.15 -15.50
C SER A 263 -2.96 -0.27 -16.97
N ARG A 264 -2.06 0.30 -17.78
CA ARG A 264 -2.05 0.05 -19.25
C ARG A 264 -1.92 -1.43 -19.56
N GLY A 265 -1.04 -2.15 -18.86
CA GLY A 265 -0.81 -3.57 -19.08
C GLY A 265 -2.06 -4.42 -18.80
N VAL A 266 -2.81 -4.13 -17.72
CA VAL A 266 -4.05 -4.84 -17.40
C VAL A 266 -5.12 -4.57 -18.45
N ARG A 267 -5.34 -3.31 -18.83
CA ARG A 267 -6.34 -2.95 -19.84
C ARG A 267 -6.06 -3.59 -21.20
N GLU A 268 -4.81 -3.62 -21.62
CA GLU A 268 -4.40 -4.26 -22.87
C GLU A 268 -4.61 -5.77 -22.83
N SER A 269 -4.23 -6.42 -21.73
CA SER A 269 -4.42 -7.86 -21.55
C SER A 269 -5.90 -8.27 -21.48
N VAL A 270 -6.74 -7.46 -20.83
CA VAL A 270 -8.21 -7.66 -20.85
C VAL A 270 -8.74 -7.58 -22.28
N ARG A 271 -8.32 -6.55 -23.05
CA ARG A 271 -8.73 -6.38 -24.44
C ARG A 271 -8.33 -7.58 -25.32
N LEU A 272 -7.10 -8.06 -25.21
CA LEU A 272 -6.62 -9.22 -25.94
C LEU A 272 -7.39 -10.48 -25.57
N ARG A 273 -7.65 -10.68 -24.28
CA ARG A 273 -8.40 -11.83 -23.78
C ARG A 273 -9.86 -11.84 -24.27
N ILE A 274 -10.52 -10.68 -24.31
CA ILE A 274 -11.88 -10.58 -24.86
C ILE A 274 -11.92 -10.88 -26.35
N ARG A 275 -10.86 -10.55 -27.11
CA ARG A 275 -10.75 -10.87 -28.54
C ARG A 275 -10.41 -12.34 -28.82
N GLY A 276 -10.24 -13.16 -27.78
CA GLY A 276 -9.82 -14.56 -27.93
C GLY A 276 -8.33 -14.69 -28.29
N GLU A 277 -7.60 -13.58 -28.34
CA GLU A 277 -6.15 -13.58 -28.51
C GLU A 277 -5.55 -13.97 -27.17
N VAL A 278 -4.82 -15.11 -27.12
CA VAL A 278 -4.07 -15.47 -25.92
C VAL A 278 -3.06 -14.35 -25.70
N PRO A 279 -3.04 -13.69 -24.55
CA PRO A 279 -1.99 -12.72 -24.28
C PRO A 279 -0.67 -13.48 -24.31
N SER A 280 -0.01 -13.46 -25.45
CA SER A 280 1.34 -13.99 -25.57
C SER A 280 2.17 -13.16 -24.60
N ASP A 281 2.50 -13.73 -23.44
CA ASP A 281 3.54 -13.25 -22.51
C ASP A 281 3.75 -11.72 -22.40
N GLY A 282 2.72 -10.90 -22.63
CA GLY A 282 2.84 -9.45 -22.79
C GLY A 282 3.40 -8.73 -21.55
N VAL A 283 3.31 -9.34 -20.37
CA VAL A 283 4.02 -8.88 -19.18
C VAL A 283 5.38 -9.56 -19.02
N ARG A 284 5.53 -10.80 -19.50
CA ARG A 284 6.86 -11.39 -19.73
C ARG A 284 7.63 -10.60 -20.79
N LEU A 285 6.95 -10.06 -21.82
CA LEU A 285 7.58 -9.24 -22.85
C LEU A 285 8.25 -7.98 -22.27
N SER A 286 7.69 -7.31 -21.26
CA SER A 286 8.35 -6.14 -20.68
C SER A 286 9.64 -6.51 -19.95
N ILE A 287 9.68 -7.62 -19.21
CA ILE A 287 10.89 -8.05 -18.50
C ILE A 287 11.85 -8.77 -19.44
N ALA A 288 11.37 -9.71 -20.27
CA ALA A 288 12.19 -10.38 -21.28
C ALA A 288 12.71 -9.40 -22.34
N LYS A 289 11.92 -8.39 -22.71
CA LYS A 289 12.35 -7.33 -23.60
C LYS A 289 13.35 -6.38 -22.94
N LEU A 290 13.22 -6.14 -21.62
CA LEU A 290 14.22 -5.46 -20.81
C LEU A 290 15.53 -6.28 -20.73
N GLU A 291 15.44 -7.59 -20.55
CA GLU A 291 16.60 -8.50 -20.58
C GLU A 291 17.24 -8.57 -21.97
N THR A 292 16.46 -8.66 -23.04
CA THR A 292 16.96 -8.66 -24.43
C THR A 292 17.59 -7.32 -24.81
N LEU A 293 16.95 -6.20 -24.45
CA LEU A 293 17.51 -4.85 -24.69
C LEU A 293 18.78 -4.62 -23.86
N ARG A 294 18.86 -5.22 -22.66
CA ARG A 294 20.06 -5.19 -21.82
C ARG A 294 21.19 -6.00 -22.43
N ASN A 295 20.91 -7.22 -22.91
CA ASN A 295 21.90 -8.10 -23.51
C ASN A 295 22.44 -7.50 -24.82
N ASN A 296 21.58 -6.96 -25.67
CA ASN A 296 22.00 -6.24 -26.88
C ASN A 296 22.88 -5.01 -26.57
N SER A 297 22.56 -4.26 -25.50
CA SER A 297 23.37 -3.12 -25.02
C SER A 297 24.70 -3.55 -24.40
N ALA A 298 24.84 -4.80 -23.93
CA ALA A 298 26.10 -5.36 -23.47
C ALA A 298 26.99 -5.78 -24.64
N ASP A 299 26.40 -6.42 -25.68
CA ASP A 299 27.09 -6.79 -26.91
C ASP A 299 27.60 -5.55 -27.67
N ASP A 300 26.80 -4.47 -27.76
CA ASP A 300 27.22 -3.19 -28.35
C ASP A 300 28.43 -2.58 -27.60
N ARG A 301 28.54 -2.77 -26.29
CA ARG A 301 29.70 -2.31 -25.50
C ARG A 301 30.96 -3.12 -25.75
N GLU A 302 30.83 -4.44 -25.85
CA GLU A 302 31.99 -5.28 -26.20
C GLU A 302 32.49 -4.99 -27.60
N GLU A 303 31.62 -4.68 -28.55
CA GLU A 303 31.99 -4.31 -29.90
C GLU A 303 32.71 -2.95 -29.96
N ILE A 304 32.22 -1.96 -29.22
CA ILE A 304 32.90 -0.65 -29.07
C ILE A 304 34.26 -0.79 -28.38
N PHE A 305 34.37 -1.64 -27.34
CA PHE A 305 35.66 -1.88 -26.68
C PHE A 305 36.65 -2.64 -27.56
N ARG A 306 36.17 -3.54 -28.43
CA ARG A 306 37.01 -4.23 -29.44
C ARG A 306 37.48 -3.29 -30.55
N ILE A 307 36.70 -2.30 -30.92
CA ILE A 307 37.08 -1.30 -31.94
C ILE A 307 38.15 -0.38 -31.35
N ASP A 308 38.00 0.12 -30.13
CA ASP A 308 38.98 0.96 -29.45
C ASP A 308 40.32 0.25 -29.18
N SER A 309 40.29 -1.05 -28.87
CA SER A 309 41.51 -1.84 -28.67
C SER A 309 42.26 -2.19 -29.97
N ARG A 310 41.66 -1.95 -31.15
CA ARG A 310 42.32 -2.11 -32.45
C ARG A 310 42.86 -0.81 -33.01
N LEU A 311 42.57 0.29 -32.36
CA LEU A 311 43.04 1.64 -32.76
C LEU A 311 44.17 2.16 -31.84
N LEU A 312 44.56 1.41 -30.83
CA LEU A 312 45.75 1.60 -30.03
C LEU A 312 46.79 0.52 -30.35
#